data_d6e0871f41d0338f543522a2d9c16b28
#
_entry.id   d6e0871f41d0338f543522a2d9c16b28
#
_cell.length_a   1.000
_cell.length_b   1.000
_cell.length_c   1.000
_cell.angle_alpha   90.00
_cell.angle_beta   90.00
_cell.angle_gamma   90.00
#
_symmetry.space_group_name_H-M   'P 1'
#
loop_
_entity.id
_entity.type
_entity.pdbx_description
1 polymer ?
#
loop_
_entity_poly.entity_id
_entity_poly.type
_entity_poly.pdbx_seq_one_letter_code
_entity_poly.pdbx_strand_id
1 'polypeptide(L)'
;MKFGELYMNGGAVVIDGTRRQLLPDHWVNHARTVVANDAVTETQYGAHWWVWPQCENSLVATGYEGQYTVVIPEKQLVMVRLGKTDTSLRPAVMHQLQQIALKVTNL
;
A
#
# COMPACT_ATOMS: atom_id res chain seq x y z
N MET A 1 3.71 -2.33 -11.10
CA MET A 1 2.29 -2.01 -11.20
C MET A 1 2.09 -0.51 -11.15
N LYS A 2 1.50 0.05 -12.20
CA LYS A 2 1.51 1.51 -12.45
C LYS A 2 0.76 2.32 -11.41
N PHE A 3 -0.39 1.83 -10.93
CA PHE A 3 -1.17 2.54 -9.93
C PHE A 3 -0.43 2.68 -8.60
N GLY A 4 0.20 1.60 -8.15
CA GLY A 4 1.01 1.64 -6.94
C GLY A 4 2.24 2.54 -7.10
N GLU A 5 2.88 2.51 -8.27
CA GLU A 5 4.02 3.39 -8.55
C GLU A 5 3.64 4.86 -8.51
N LEU A 6 2.43 5.22 -8.96
CA LEU A 6 1.94 6.59 -8.87
C LEU A 6 1.97 7.08 -7.42
N TYR A 7 1.47 6.27 -6.49
CA TYR A 7 1.48 6.64 -5.07
C TYR A 7 2.88 6.57 -4.47
N MET A 8 3.72 5.63 -4.91
CA MET A 8 5.11 5.54 -4.46
C MET A 8 5.89 6.80 -4.85
N ASN A 9 5.58 7.39 -5.99
CA ASN A 9 6.26 8.57 -6.51
C ASN A 9 5.55 9.89 -6.15
N GLY A 10 4.77 9.89 -5.08
CA GLY A 10 4.14 11.11 -4.58
C GLY A 10 3.03 11.67 -5.45
N GLY A 11 2.42 10.84 -6.29
CA GLY A 11 1.34 11.26 -7.18
C GLY A 11 1.80 11.75 -8.53
N ALA A 12 3.06 11.50 -8.90
CA ALA A 12 3.64 11.94 -10.16
C ALA A 12 3.96 10.75 -11.08
N VAL A 13 3.96 11.01 -12.37
CA VAL A 13 4.39 10.06 -13.40
C VAL A 13 5.41 10.72 -14.31
N VAL A 14 6.20 9.89 -15.00
CA VAL A 14 7.12 10.36 -16.05
C VAL A 14 6.58 9.88 -17.39
N ILE A 15 6.31 10.83 -18.27
CA ILE A 15 5.81 10.56 -19.63
C ILE A 15 6.77 11.25 -20.61
N ASP A 16 7.36 10.45 -21.50
CA ASP A 16 8.32 10.94 -22.50
C ASP A 16 9.45 11.77 -21.86
N GLY A 17 9.96 11.30 -20.73
CA GLY A 17 11.04 11.97 -20.00
C GLY A 17 10.61 13.18 -19.17
N THR A 18 9.33 13.54 -19.19
CA THR A 18 8.81 14.68 -18.45
C THR A 18 8.00 14.21 -17.24
N ARG A 19 8.34 14.72 -16.06
CA ARG A 19 7.59 14.45 -14.85
C ARG A 19 6.31 15.26 -14.83
N ARG A 20 5.19 14.58 -14.59
CA ARG A 20 3.87 15.23 -14.48
C ARG A 20 3.23 14.87 -13.13
N GLN A 21 2.82 15.89 -12.40
CA GLN A 21 2.09 15.71 -11.15
C GLN A 21 0.62 15.46 -11.46
N LEU A 22 0.15 14.22 -11.28
CA LEU A 22 -1.25 13.86 -11.53
C LEU A 22 -2.13 14.05 -10.31
N LEU A 23 -1.61 13.74 -9.11
CA LEU A 23 -2.30 13.99 -7.85
C LEU A 23 -1.69 15.21 -7.19
N PRO A 24 -2.46 16.01 -6.43
CA PRO A 24 -1.89 17.12 -5.67
C PRO A 24 -0.71 16.64 -4.81
N ASP A 25 0.31 17.47 -4.66
CA ASP A 25 1.55 17.08 -3.97
C ASP A 25 1.36 16.66 -2.51
N HIS A 26 0.29 17.14 -1.85
CA HIS A 26 -0.04 16.75 -0.48
C HIS A 26 -0.95 15.52 -0.40
N TRP A 27 -1.50 15.03 -1.53
CA TRP A 27 -2.54 14.01 -1.54
C TRP A 27 -2.07 12.67 -0.97
N VAL A 28 -0.87 12.22 -1.35
CA VAL A 28 -0.35 10.92 -0.89
C VAL A 28 -0.13 10.93 0.62
N ASN A 29 0.41 12.00 1.17
CA ASN A 29 0.55 12.14 2.62
C ASN A 29 -0.81 12.20 3.31
N HIS A 30 -1.78 12.87 2.72
CA HIS A 30 -3.15 12.86 3.21
C HIS A 30 -3.75 11.45 3.21
N ALA A 31 -3.50 10.68 2.14
CA ALA A 31 -4.00 9.32 2.02
C ALA A 31 -3.49 8.41 3.15
N ARG A 32 -2.26 8.61 3.62
CA ARG A 32 -1.68 7.81 4.70
C ARG A 32 -1.85 8.40 6.09
N THR A 33 -2.49 9.57 6.22
CA THR A 33 -2.77 10.15 7.52
C THR A 33 -3.86 9.34 8.20
N VAL A 34 -3.54 8.73 9.34
CA VAL A 34 -4.45 7.82 10.04
C VAL A 34 -5.61 8.58 10.66
N VAL A 35 -6.83 8.18 10.34
CA VAL A 35 -8.06 8.73 10.91
C VAL A 35 -8.87 7.69 11.69
N ALA A 36 -8.54 6.41 11.55
CA ALA A 36 -9.24 5.33 12.24
C ALA A 36 -8.31 4.13 12.45
N ASN A 37 -8.63 3.32 13.45
CA ASN A 37 -7.91 2.07 13.73
C ASN A 37 -8.90 0.92 13.72
N ASP A 38 -8.49 -0.21 13.15
CA ASP A 38 -9.24 -1.45 13.20
C ASP A 38 -8.58 -2.38 14.22
N ALA A 39 -9.26 -2.61 15.34
CA ALA A 39 -8.73 -3.45 16.39
C ALA A 39 -8.68 -4.94 16.01
N VAL A 40 -9.54 -5.37 15.08
CA VAL A 40 -9.60 -6.79 14.68
C VAL A 40 -8.39 -7.16 13.81
N THR A 41 -8.04 -6.33 12.85
CA THR A 41 -6.91 -6.57 11.95
C THR A 41 -5.62 -5.92 12.43
N GLU A 42 -5.70 -5.08 13.46
CA GLU A 42 -4.57 -4.28 13.95
C GLU A 42 -3.97 -3.37 12.86
N THR A 43 -4.82 -2.91 11.94
CA THR A 43 -4.42 -2.01 10.86
C THR A 43 -5.03 -0.62 11.08
N GLN A 44 -4.48 0.36 10.38
CA GLN A 44 -4.90 1.75 10.47
C GLN A 44 -5.45 2.20 9.12
N TYR A 45 -6.39 3.13 9.13
CA TYR A 45 -7.03 3.62 7.92
C TYR A 45 -6.78 5.11 7.73
N GLY A 46 -6.35 5.46 6.53
CA GLY A 46 -6.19 6.86 6.10
C GLY A 46 -7.35 7.32 5.23
N ALA A 47 -7.07 7.88 4.06
CA ALA A 47 -8.07 8.27 3.07
C ALA A 47 -8.02 7.28 1.90
N HIS A 48 -8.99 6.36 1.87
CA HIS A 48 -9.11 5.25 0.91
C HIS A 48 -8.03 4.18 0.99
N TRP A 49 -6.99 4.40 1.77
CA TRP A 49 -5.90 3.45 1.94
C TRP A 49 -5.77 3.01 3.39
N TRP A 50 -5.42 1.76 3.58
CA TRP A 50 -5.02 1.23 4.87
C TRP A 50 -3.53 1.50 5.10
N VAL A 51 -3.12 1.56 6.35
CA VAL A 51 -1.73 1.73 6.75
C VAL A 51 -1.38 0.59 7.70
N TRP A 52 -0.26 -0.07 7.45
CA TRP A 52 0.25 -1.10 8.34
C TRP A 52 1.23 -0.46 9.35
N PRO A 53 0.92 -0.52 10.66
CA PRO A 53 1.77 0.14 11.67
C PRO A 53 3.23 -0.33 11.67
N GLN A 54 3.48 -1.61 11.33
CA GLN A 54 4.82 -2.18 11.28
C GLN A 54 5.63 -1.76 10.05
N CYS A 55 5.00 -1.14 9.07
CA CYS A 55 5.66 -0.65 7.86
C CYS A 55 5.41 0.84 7.73
N GLU A 56 6.40 1.64 8.10
CA GLU A 56 6.28 3.10 8.09
C GLU A 56 5.98 3.61 6.67
N ASN A 57 5.07 4.57 6.59
CA ASN A 57 4.61 5.20 5.35
C ASN A 57 4.00 4.22 4.33
N SER A 58 3.54 3.06 4.79
CA SER A 58 2.88 2.11 3.92
C SER A 58 1.51 2.61 3.45
N LEU A 59 1.12 2.16 2.26
CA LEU A 59 -0.22 2.34 1.71
C LEU A 59 -0.69 0.96 1.26
N VAL A 60 -1.85 0.55 1.75
CA VAL A 60 -2.39 -0.78 1.45
C VAL A 60 -3.82 -0.65 0.97
N ALA A 61 -4.09 -1.12 -0.23
CA ALA A 61 -5.44 -1.26 -0.76
C ALA A 61 -5.84 -2.74 -0.69
N THR A 62 -7.01 -3.01 -0.11
CA THR A 62 -7.52 -4.36 0.01
C THR A 62 -8.77 -4.53 -0.84
N GLY A 63 -8.87 -5.68 -1.49
CA GLY A 63 -10.03 -6.02 -2.29
C GLY A 63 -10.69 -7.29 -1.80
N TYR A 64 -11.84 -7.61 -2.37
CA TYR A 64 -12.59 -8.80 -2.01
C TYR A 64 -11.78 -10.08 -2.30
N GLU A 65 -11.89 -11.06 -1.43
CA GLU A 65 -11.23 -12.37 -1.56
C GLU A 65 -9.68 -12.32 -1.51
N GLY A 66 -9.12 -11.33 -0.82
CA GLY A 66 -7.66 -11.30 -0.59
C GLY A 66 -6.86 -10.62 -1.69
N GLN A 67 -7.45 -9.68 -2.39
CA GLN A 67 -6.73 -8.83 -3.34
C GLN A 67 -5.98 -7.75 -2.56
N TYR A 68 -4.73 -7.50 -2.92
CA TYR A 68 -3.91 -6.51 -2.25
C TYR A 68 -3.07 -5.72 -3.25
N THR A 69 -2.96 -4.41 -2.99
CA THR A 69 -1.91 -3.56 -3.54
C THR A 69 -1.21 -2.91 -2.36
N VAL A 70 0.08 -3.15 -2.23
CA VAL A 70 0.89 -2.65 -1.11
C VAL A 70 1.99 -1.77 -1.66
N VAL A 71 2.10 -0.56 -1.12
CA VAL A 71 3.14 0.42 -1.50
C VAL A 71 3.95 0.76 -0.27
N ILE A 72 5.25 0.52 -0.31
CA ILE A 72 6.17 0.85 0.77
C ILE A 72 7.29 1.72 0.18
N PRO A 73 7.13 3.06 0.22
CA PRO A 73 8.04 3.97 -0.47
C PRO A 73 9.48 3.86 0.03
N GLU A 74 9.69 3.67 1.32
CA GLU A 74 11.03 3.58 1.91
C GLU A 74 11.83 2.39 1.40
N LYS A 75 11.14 1.37 0.92
CA LYS A 75 11.77 0.18 0.33
C LYS A 75 11.67 0.14 -1.18
N GLN A 76 11.11 1.19 -1.78
CA GLN A 76 10.81 1.25 -3.22
C GLN A 76 10.08 -0.01 -3.68
N LEU A 77 9.15 -0.47 -2.85
CA LEU A 77 8.44 -1.74 -3.03
C LEU A 77 6.98 -1.50 -3.36
N VAL A 78 6.53 -2.11 -4.43
CA VAL A 78 5.11 -2.25 -4.75
C VAL A 78 4.82 -3.74 -4.88
N MET A 79 3.86 -4.22 -4.08
CA MET A 79 3.42 -5.61 -4.17
C MET A 79 1.96 -5.64 -4.61
N VAL A 80 1.65 -6.57 -5.50
CA VAL A 80 0.28 -6.84 -5.92
C VAL A 80 0.02 -8.32 -5.73
N ARG A 81 -1.08 -8.64 -5.05
CA ARG A 81 -1.55 -10.01 -4.93
C ARG A 81 -2.94 -10.11 -5.52
N LEU A 82 -3.12 -10.96 -6.49
CA LEU A 82 -4.40 -11.28 -7.10
C LEU A 82 -4.71 -12.75 -6.85
N GLY A 83 -5.95 -13.06 -6.53
CA GLY A 83 -6.34 -14.44 -6.30
C GLY A 83 -7.67 -14.53 -5.59
N LYS A 84 -8.21 -15.73 -5.56
CA LYS A 84 -9.44 -16.03 -4.86
C LYS A 84 -9.07 -16.75 -3.55
N THR A 85 -9.35 -16.12 -2.42
CA THR A 85 -8.99 -16.66 -1.11
C THR A 85 -10.21 -16.73 -0.22
N ASP A 86 -10.44 -17.89 0.38
CA ASP A 86 -11.50 -18.08 1.36
C ASP A 86 -11.29 -17.13 2.55
N THR A 87 -12.38 -16.61 3.08
CA THR A 87 -12.39 -15.69 4.21
C THR A 87 -11.56 -16.19 5.40
N SER A 88 -11.60 -17.50 5.66
CA SER A 88 -10.85 -18.11 6.76
C SER A 88 -9.32 -18.00 6.58
N LEU A 89 -8.84 -17.83 5.35
CA LEU A 89 -7.40 -17.77 5.05
C LEU A 89 -6.90 -16.34 4.86
N ARG A 90 -7.76 -15.35 4.87
CA ARG A 90 -7.35 -13.95 4.65
C ARG A 90 -6.35 -13.43 5.68
N PRO A 91 -6.50 -13.71 6.99
CA PRO A 91 -5.50 -13.27 7.97
C PRO A 91 -4.11 -13.84 7.68
N ALA A 92 -4.04 -15.09 7.23
CA ALA A 92 -2.76 -15.72 6.87
C ALA A 92 -2.13 -15.04 5.64
N VAL A 93 -2.93 -14.69 4.64
CA VAL A 93 -2.45 -13.98 3.45
C VAL A 93 -1.90 -12.61 3.83
N MET A 94 -2.62 -11.84 4.62
CA MET A 94 -2.16 -10.54 5.09
C MET A 94 -0.84 -10.68 5.87
N HIS A 95 -0.76 -11.66 6.77
CA HIS A 95 0.45 -11.91 7.54
C HIS A 95 1.65 -12.23 6.63
N GLN A 96 1.45 -13.07 5.63
CA GLN A 96 2.51 -13.39 4.66
C GLN A 96 3.01 -12.16 3.91
N LEU A 97 2.09 -11.31 3.45
CA LEU A 97 2.47 -10.09 2.75
C LEU A 97 3.25 -9.13 3.66
N GLN A 98 2.84 -9.02 4.92
CA GLN A 98 3.54 -8.23 5.92
C GLN A 98 4.95 -8.77 6.16
N GLN A 99 5.11 -10.08 6.24
CA GLN A 99 6.41 -10.70 6.42
C GLN A 99 7.33 -10.46 5.21
N ILE A 100 6.80 -10.55 4.00
CA ILE A 100 7.57 -10.24 2.79
C ILE A 100 8.01 -8.78 2.82
N ALA A 101 7.10 -7.88 3.15
CA ALA A 101 7.41 -6.44 3.21
C ALA A 101 8.52 -6.13 4.22
N LEU A 102 8.51 -6.80 5.37
CA LEU A 102 9.53 -6.59 6.40
C LEU A 102 10.89 -7.17 6.01
N LYS A 103 10.90 -8.23 5.21
CA LYS A 103 12.14 -8.89 4.80
C LYS A 103 12.83 -8.26 3.60
N VAL A 104 12.09 -7.53 2.77
CA VAL A 104 12.69 -6.85 1.61
C VAL A 104 13.54 -5.70 2.11
N THR A 105 14.75 -5.59 1.60
CA THR A 105 15.67 -4.49 1.92
C THR A 105 15.80 -3.58 0.71
N ASN A 106 16.09 -2.31 0.96
CA ASN A 106 16.39 -1.36 -0.11
C ASN A 106 17.69 -1.76 -0.82
N LEU A 107 17.66 -1.63 -2.12
CA LEU A 107 18.84 -1.88 -2.95
C LEU A 107 19.70 -0.62 -3.08
#